data_abfe460049c3dcf881fad7a8dbc47388
#
_entry.id   abfe460049c3dcf881fad7a8dbc47388
#
_cell.length_a   1.000
_cell.length_b   1.000
_cell.length_c   1.000
_cell.angle_alpha   90.00
_cell.angle_beta   90.00
_cell.angle_gamma   90.00
#
_symmetry.space_group_name_H-M   'P 1'
#
loop_
_entity.id
_entity.type
_entity.pdbx_description
1 polymer ?
#
loop_
_entity_poly.entity_id
_entity_poly.type
_entity_poly.pdbx_seq_one_letter_code
_entity_poly.pdbx_strand_id
1 'polypeptide(L)' 'MEHIHDKTDRKMLYLRLVDGDTIGEIAGKVGLDDKTVWRRLHNGERELFRHLPG' A
#
# COMPACT_ATOMS: atom_id res chain seq x y z
N MET A 1 10.53 14.73 4.68
CA MET A 1 10.37 14.44 4.27
C MET A 1 9.55 13.81 3.93
N GLU A 2 9.05 13.64 3.59
CA GLU A 2 8.38 13.14 3.27
C GLU A 2 8.18 12.23 3.00
N HIS A 3 7.68 11.83 3.22
CA HIS A 3 7.67 10.91 2.92
C HIS A 3 6.62 10.30 2.43
N ILE A 4 6.63 9.98 1.50
CA ILE A 4 5.77 9.25 0.67
C ILE A 4 5.51 7.90 1.18
N HIS A 5 6.46 7.30 1.79
CA HIS A 5 6.38 5.93 2.21
C HIS A 5 6.53 5.84 3.70
N ASP A 6 5.46 6.13 4.44
CA ASP A 6 5.54 5.89 5.86
C ASP A 6 5.47 4.39 6.13
N LYS A 7 5.60 4.02 7.39
CA LYS A 7 5.66 2.60 7.76
C LYS A 7 4.38 1.86 7.40
N THR A 8 3.26 2.52 7.56
CA THR A 8 1.98 1.89 7.28
C THR A 8 1.84 1.58 5.80
N ASP A 9 2.23 2.51 4.95
CA ASP A 9 2.16 2.30 3.51
C ASP A 9 3.05 1.15 3.08
N ARG A 10 4.25 1.06 3.63
CA ARG A 10 5.14 -0.05 3.32
C ARG A 10 4.56 -1.38 3.76
N LYS A 11 3.97 -1.39 4.94
CA LYS A 11 3.37 -2.61 5.45
C LYS A 11 2.22 -3.05 4.57
N MET A 12 1.39 -2.12 4.14
CA MET A 12 0.29 -2.45 3.26
C MET A 12 0.77 -3.00 1.93
N LEU A 13 1.80 -2.40 1.36
CA LEU A 13 2.38 -2.92 0.12
C LEU A 13 2.94 -4.32 0.31
N TYR A 14 3.61 -4.55 1.40
CA TYR A 14 4.13 -5.88 1.71
C TYR A 14 3.01 -6.90 1.79
N LEU A 15 1.96 -6.58 2.53
CA LEU A 15 0.84 -7.51 2.69
C LEU A 15 0.17 -7.78 1.34
N ARG A 16 0.09 -6.77 0.50
CA ARG A 16 -0.55 -6.93 -0.80
C ARG A 16 0.31 -7.73 -1.77
N LEU A 17 1.59 -7.38 -1.87
CA LEU A 17 2.46 -7.94 -2.90
C LEU A 17 3.11 -9.25 -2.50
N VAL A 18 3.42 -9.40 -1.24
CA VAL A 18 4.11 -10.60 -0.76
C VAL A 18 3.13 -11.63 -0.22
N ASP A 19 2.25 -11.20 0.69
CA ASP A 19 1.30 -12.11 1.31
C ASP A 19 0.05 -12.34 0.46
N GLY A 20 -0.21 -11.47 -0.49
CA GLY A 20 -1.39 -11.63 -1.34
C GLY A 20 -2.70 -11.32 -0.64
N ASP A 21 -2.67 -10.49 0.38
CA ASP A 21 -3.88 -10.16 1.14
C ASP A 21 -4.86 -9.34 0.31
N THR A 22 -6.13 -9.52 0.60
CA THR A 22 -7.17 -8.68 -0.01
C THR A 22 -7.20 -7.33 0.69
N ILE A 23 -7.87 -6.38 0.06
CA ILE A 23 -8.02 -5.04 0.63
C ILE A 23 -8.67 -5.12 2.02
N GLY A 24 -9.70 -5.95 2.15
CA GLY A 24 -10.37 -6.11 3.44
C GLY A 24 -9.46 -6.66 4.51
N GLU A 25 -8.64 -7.64 4.13
CA GLU A 25 -7.69 -8.22 5.08
C GLU A 25 -6.66 -7.21 5.53
N ILE A 26 -6.13 -6.44 4.58
CA ILE A 26 -5.15 -5.42 4.91
C ILE A 26 -5.77 -4.36 5.81
N ALA A 27 -6.98 -3.93 5.48
CA ALA A 27 -7.67 -2.92 6.27
C ALA A 27 -7.82 -3.36 7.72
N GLY A 28 -8.17 -4.62 7.92
CA GLY A 28 -8.30 -5.16 9.27
C GLY A 28 -6.97 -5.17 10.01
N LYS A 29 -5.90 -5.49 9.31
CA LYS A 29 -4.58 -5.60 9.95
C LYS A 29 -4.00 -4.24 10.30
N VAL A 30 -4.25 -3.23 9.48
CA VAL A 30 -3.67 -1.91 9.72
C VAL A 30 -4.64 -0.95 10.42
N GLY A 31 -5.89 -1.35 10.59
CA GLY A 31 -6.86 -0.52 11.30
C GLY A 31 -7.39 0.64 10.50
N LEU A 32 -7.46 0.51 9.20
CA LEU A 32 -8.00 1.54 8.31
C LEU A 32 -9.21 0.97 7.57
N ASP A 33 -9.97 1.87 6.97
CA ASP A 33 -11.11 1.41 6.18
C ASP A 33 -10.66 1.00 4.77
N ASP A 34 -11.53 0.26 4.09
CA ASP A 34 -11.21 -0.30 2.79
C ASP A 34 -10.85 0.78 1.77
N LYS A 35 -11.59 1.86 1.75
CA LYS A 35 -11.35 2.92 0.79
C LYS A 35 -9.99 3.56 0.99
N THR A 36 -9.62 3.79 2.24
CA THR A 36 -8.33 4.38 2.56
C THR A 36 -7.20 3.46 2.15
N VAL A 37 -7.35 2.16 2.45
CA VAL A 37 -6.33 1.18 2.07
C VAL A 37 -6.20 1.12 0.55
N TRP A 38 -7.33 1.05 -0.14
CA TRP A 38 -7.33 0.99 -1.59
C TRP A 38 -6.60 2.19 -2.19
N ARG A 39 -6.93 3.38 -1.70
CA ARG A 39 -6.33 4.59 -2.23
C ARG A 39 -4.83 4.64 -1.99
N ARG A 40 -4.41 4.30 -0.78
CA ARG A 40 -3.00 4.33 -0.44
C ARG A 40 -2.21 3.30 -1.22
N LEU A 41 -2.76 2.09 -1.37
CA LEU A 41 -2.10 1.06 -2.15
C LEU A 41 -1.97 1.47 -3.60
N HIS A 42 -3.02 2.05 -4.14
CA HIS A 42 -3.00 2.48 -5.53
C HIS A 42 -1.93 3.54 -5.76
N ASN A 43 -1.86 4.50 -4.85
CA ASN A 43 -0.85 5.54 -4.95
C ASN A 43 0.56 4.99 -4.80
N GLY A 44 0.74 4.06 -3.89
CA GLY A 44 2.04 3.43 -3.67
C GLY A 44 2.50 2.65 -4.88
N GLU A 45 1.59 1.91 -5.49
CA GLU A 45 1.92 1.15 -6.68
C GLU A 45 2.28 2.06 -7.84
N ARG A 46 1.56 3.16 -7.99
CA ARG A 46 1.88 4.14 -9.02
C ARG A 46 3.27 4.69 -8.85
N GLU A 47 3.65 5.01 -7.63
CA GLU A 47 4.98 5.53 -7.36
C GLU A 47 6.05 4.51 -7.73
N LEU A 48 5.82 3.26 -7.38
CA LEU A 48 6.75 2.21 -7.71
C LEU A 48 6.95 2.10 -9.21
N PHE A 49 5.86 2.03 -9.94
CA PHE A 49 5.93 1.87 -11.39
C PHE A 49 6.54 3.07 -12.07
N ARG A 50 6.37 4.23 -11.48
CA ARG A 50 6.95 5.44 -12.01
C ARG A 50 8.47 5.42 -12.03
N HIS A 51 9.04 4.73 -11.08
CA HIS A 51 10.49 4.68 -10.92
C HIS A 51 11.13 3.53 -11.67
N LEU A 52 10.34 2.69 -12.30
CA LEU A 52 10.88 1.59 -13.07
C LEU A 52 11.41 2.09 -14.40
N PRO A 53 12.58 1.61 -14.80
CA PRO A 53 13.10 1.99 -16.11
C PRO A 53 12.24 1.43 -17.22
N GLY A 54 12.06 2.21 -18.18
CA GLY A 54 11.44 1.85 -19.39
C GLY A 54 10.29 1.32 -19.75
#